data_4d0b01fd4daadfdd34b2dc1395b1b378
#
_entry.id   4d0b01fd4daadfdd34b2dc1395b1b378
#
_cell.length_a   1.000
_cell.length_b   1.000
_cell.length_c   1.000
_cell.angle_alpha   90.00
_cell.angle_beta   90.00
_cell.angle_gamma   90.00
#
_symmetry.space_group_name_H-M   'P 1'
#
loop_
_entity.id
_entity.type
_entity.pdbx_description
1 polymer ?
#
loop_
_entity_poly.entity_id
_entity_poly.type
_entity_poly.pdbx_seq_one_letter_code
_entity_poly.pdbx_strand_id
1 'polypeptide(L)'
;MNTASGTSALRLNTTGSNNTANGYNSGSALTTGNNNTMIGNNSGSGVFNGSNNTMIGNNAQPTSGGVSNQIRIGNANITSAHIQVAWTISSDLRWKSDIKNTNLGLDFINKLRPVSYYRDKDESKKTEYGFIAQEIEEALNNSGAFNNGIITKNDKGMYGVRYNDFISIMVKAIQEQHQQIENLKNEIETLKKK
;
A
#
# COMPACT_ATOMS: atom_id res chain seq x y z
N MET A 1 25.52 8.68 15.55
CA MET A 1 24.90 9.55 16.60
C MET A 1 23.40 9.29 16.60
N ASN A 2 22.75 9.22 17.79
CA ASN A 2 21.32 9.03 17.94
C ASN A 2 20.72 10.17 18.76
N THR A 3 19.44 10.48 18.54
CA THR A 3 18.67 11.42 19.35
C THR A 3 17.51 10.69 20.00
N ALA A 4 17.44 10.69 21.32
CA ALA A 4 16.37 10.05 22.08
C ALA A 4 15.78 11.04 23.11
N SER A 5 14.47 11.21 23.11
CA SER A 5 13.73 12.04 24.05
C SER A 5 12.48 11.30 24.52
N GLY A 6 12.38 11.07 25.80
CA GLY A 6 11.29 10.33 26.45
C GLY A 6 11.75 9.08 27.17
N THR A 7 10.96 8.65 28.16
CA THR A 7 11.26 7.45 28.96
C THR A 7 11.34 6.23 28.05
N SER A 8 12.44 5.47 28.14
CA SER A 8 12.71 4.26 27.36
C SER A 8 12.83 4.47 25.82
N ALA A 9 13.01 5.71 25.35
CA ALA A 9 13.34 5.95 23.95
C ALA A 9 14.70 5.34 23.60
N LEU A 10 14.77 4.54 22.51
CA LEU A 10 15.96 3.78 22.06
C LEU A 10 16.61 2.92 23.16
N ARG A 11 15.86 2.45 24.13
CA ARG A 11 16.38 1.77 25.33
C ARG A 11 17.28 0.57 25.05
N LEU A 12 17.00 -0.20 24.00
CA LEU A 12 17.77 -1.40 23.62
C LEU A 12 18.76 -1.13 22.47
N ASN A 13 18.98 0.12 22.08
CA ASN A 13 19.91 0.42 21.00
C ASN A 13 21.35 0.12 21.42
N THR A 14 22.03 -0.72 20.64
CA THR A 14 23.42 -1.14 20.88
C THR A 14 24.38 -0.52 19.88
N THR A 15 24.23 -0.83 18.59
CA THR A 15 25.13 -0.37 17.52
C THR A 15 24.43 0.49 16.48
N GLY A 16 23.08 0.61 16.54
CA GLY A 16 22.32 1.45 15.62
C GLY A 16 22.70 2.92 15.71
N SER A 17 22.76 3.58 14.57
CA SER A 17 23.15 4.98 14.44
C SER A 17 22.18 5.82 13.62
N ASN A 18 22.25 7.16 13.80
CA ASN A 18 21.41 8.11 13.09
C ASN A 18 19.89 7.88 13.28
N ASN A 19 19.51 7.39 14.45
CA ASN A 19 18.11 7.18 14.79
C ASN A 19 17.59 8.38 15.59
N THR A 20 16.37 8.81 15.31
CA THR A 20 15.64 9.82 16.07
C THR A 20 14.43 9.15 16.70
N ALA A 21 14.31 9.21 18.03
CA ALA A 21 13.17 8.70 18.78
C ALA A 21 12.66 9.75 19.77
N ASN A 22 11.42 10.15 19.60
CA ASN A 22 10.78 11.14 20.47
C ASN A 22 9.43 10.61 20.96
N GLY A 23 9.32 10.36 22.25
CA GLY A 23 8.13 9.85 22.92
C GLY A 23 8.43 8.67 23.84
N TYR A 24 7.50 8.38 24.77
CA TYR A 24 7.59 7.23 25.64
C TYR A 24 7.70 5.93 24.81
N ASN A 25 8.67 5.07 25.13
CA ASN A 25 8.94 3.80 24.42
C ASN A 25 9.18 3.93 22.89
N SER A 26 9.48 5.12 22.38
CA SER A 26 9.76 5.32 20.97
C SER A 26 11.03 4.55 20.57
N GLY A 27 10.93 3.63 19.60
CA GLY A 27 12.04 2.80 19.16
C GLY A 27 12.67 1.92 20.25
N SER A 28 11.94 1.59 21.31
CA SER A 28 12.49 0.95 22.50
C SER A 28 13.12 -0.43 22.28
N ALA A 29 12.70 -1.16 21.25
CA ALA A 29 13.23 -2.45 20.86
C ALA A 29 14.34 -2.37 19.79
N LEU A 30 14.64 -1.20 19.24
CA LEU A 30 15.65 -1.04 18.20
C LEU A 30 17.04 -1.37 18.74
N THR A 31 17.73 -2.34 18.13
CA THR A 31 19.07 -2.80 18.53
C THR A 31 20.16 -2.27 17.59
N THR A 32 20.09 -2.61 16.31
CA THR A 32 21.17 -2.38 15.33
C THR A 32 20.75 -1.56 14.11
N GLY A 33 19.44 -1.28 13.94
CA GLY A 33 18.93 -0.52 12.82
C GLY A 33 19.42 0.94 12.80
N ASN A 34 19.56 1.49 11.60
CA ASN A 34 20.08 2.82 11.36
C ASN A 34 19.08 3.72 10.64
N ASN A 35 19.24 5.04 10.77
CA ASN A 35 18.48 6.04 9.99
C ASN A 35 16.95 5.95 10.21
N ASN A 36 16.49 5.54 11.40
CA ASN A 36 15.07 5.48 11.69
C ASN A 36 14.59 6.77 12.36
N THR A 37 13.40 7.23 11.99
CA THR A 37 12.69 8.35 12.64
C THR A 37 11.41 7.83 13.28
N MET A 38 11.31 7.91 14.61
CA MET A 38 10.21 7.39 15.40
C MET A 38 9.68 8.47 16.32
N ILE A 39 8.48 8.98 16.07
CA ILE A 39 7.89 10.11 16.80
C ILE A 39 6.50 9.71 17.31
N GLY A 40 6.31 9.74 18.60
CA GLY A 40 5.06 9.44 19.28
C GLY A 40 5.20 8.33 20.33
N ASN A 41 4.20 8.22 21.21
CA ASN A 41 4.13 7.16 22.22
C ASN A 41 4.15 5.78 21.52
N ASN A 42 5.05 4.88 21.96
CA ASN A 42 5.28 3.54 21.39
C ASN A 42 5.52 3.54 19.85
N SER A 43 5.89 4.65 19.24
CA SER A 43 6.20 4.70 17.81
C SER A 43 7.42 3.84 17.52
N GLY A 44 7.33 2.94 16.54
CA GLY A 44 8.42 2.05 16.16
C GLY A 44 8.94 1.12 17.26
N SER A 45 8.17 0.91 18.33
CA SER A 45 8.58 0.04 19.44
C SER A 45 8.76 -1.43 19.04
N GLY A 46 8.22 -1.84 17.89
CA GLY A 46 8.41 -3.16 17.29
C GLY A 46 9.50 -3.22 16.23
N VAL A 47 10.30 -2.17 16.02
CA VAL A 47 11.47 -2.20 15.12
C VAL A 47 12.65 -2.76 15.90
N PHE A 48 13.27 -3.85 15.43
CA PHE A 48 14.43 -4.45 16.08
C PHE A 48 15.75 -4.11 15.38
N ASN A 49 15.84 -4.41 14.10
CA ASN A 49 17.05 -4.20 13.28
C ASN A 49 16.77 -3.55 11.92
N GLY A 50 15.50 -3.19 11.65
CA GLY A 50 15.13 -2.47 10.44
C GLY A 50 15.76 -1.07 10.35
N SER A 51 16.09 -0.64 9.15
CA SER A 51 16.73 0.65 8.86
C SER A 51 15.89 1.51 7.93
N ASN A 52 16.15 2.83 7.95
CA ASN A 52 15.50 3.79 7.05
C ASN A 52 13.95 3.75 7.16
N ASN A 53 13.42 3.64 8.38
CA ASN A 53 11.99 3.69 8.63
C ASN A 53 11.57 5.03 9.22
N THR A 54 10.39 5.50 8.83
CA THR A 54 9.74 6.68 9.41
C THR A 54 8.40 6.27 10.03
N MET A 55 8.30 6.34 11.36
CA MET A 55 7.12 5.98 12.14
C MET A 55 6.63 7.20 12.89
N ILE A 56 5.45 7.71 12.58
CA ILE A 56 4.90 8.93 13.19
C ILE A 56 3.51 8.64 13.75
N GLY A 57 3.32 8.97 15.03
CA GLY A 57 2.05 8.84 15.72
C GLY A 57 2.05 7.76 16.81
N ASN A 58 1.00 7.78 17.63
CA ASN A 58 0.81 6.80 18.70
C ASN A 58 0.71 5.38 18.11
N ASN A 59 1.52 4.45 18.62
CA ASN A 59 1.58 3.06 18.13
C ASN A 59 1.75 2.91 16.60
N ALA A 60 2.41 3.85 15.94
CA ALA A 60 2.82 3.68 14.55
C ALA A 60 3.88 2.58 14.48
N GLN A 61 3.52 1.41 13.93
CA GLN A 61 4.38 0.22 13.92
C GLN A 61 4.75 -0.20 12.50
N PRO A 62 5.93 -0.79 12.30
CA PRO A 62 6.30 -1.41 11.03
C PRO A 62 5.39 -2.62 10.72
N THR A 63 5.46 -3.13 9.50
CA THR A 63 4.80 -4.39 9.14
C THR A 63 5.47 -5.58 9.83
N SER A 64 6.78 -5.49 10.11
CA SER A 64 7.58 -6.43 10.88
C SER A 64 8.79 -5.74 11.49
N GLY A 65 9.35 -6.35 12.54
CA GLY A 65 10.46 -5.75 13.31
C GLY A 65 11.79 -5.64 12.55
N GLY A 66 11.99 -6.45 11.51
CA GLY A 66 13.21 -6.47 10.70
C GLY A 66 13.11 -5.71 9.39
N VAL A 67 11.95 -5.15 9.03
CA VAL A 67 11.78 -4.47 7.75
C VAL A 67 12.42 -3.08 7.73
N SER A 68 12.87 -2.71 6.53
CA SER A 68 13.49 -1.42 6.24
C SER A 68 12.67 -0.65 5.19
N ASN A 69 12.98 0.64 5.04
CA ASN A 69 12.42 1.51 3.98
C ASN A 69 10.90 1.70 4.05
N GLN A 70 10.33 1.78 5.25
CA GLN A 70 8.90 2.00 5.45
C GLN A 70 8.58 3.39 5.99
N ILE A 71 7.44 3.94 5.52
CA ILE A 71 6.80 5.10 6.12
C ILE A 71 5.47 4.64 6.69
N ARG A 72 5.23 4.90 8.00
CA ARG A 72 4.00 4.59 8.70
C ARG A 72 3.53 5.82 9.47
N ILE A 73 2.34 6.29 9.19
CA ILE A 73 1.73 7.44 9.87
C ILE A 73 0.45 6.96 10.54
N GLY A 74 0.41 7.04 11.86
CA GLY A 74 -0.70 6.56 12.67
C GLY A 74 -0.78 5.04 12.81
N ASN A 75 -1.87 4.58 13.38
CA ASN A 75 -2.18 3.17 13.64
C ASN A 75 -3.53 2.76 13.05
N ALA A 76 -4.01 1.55 13.37
CA ALA A 76 -5.27 1.01 12.83
C ALA A 76 -6.56 1.72 13.34
N ASN A 77 -6.44 2.68 14.25
CA ASN A 77 -7.60 3.47 14.75
C ASN A 77 -7.78 4.79 13.99
N ILE A 78 -6.91 5.09 13.02
CA ILE A 78 -7.06 6.29 12.19
C ILE A 78 -8.25 6.09 11.25
N THR A 79 -9.24 6.96 11.35
CA THR A 79 -10.48 6.92 10.55
C THR A 79 -10.49 8.00 9.46
N SER A 80 -9.57 8.96 9.51
CA SER A 80 -9.47 10.04 8.51
C SER A 80 -8.02 10.47 8.31
N ALA A 81 -7.62 10.70 7.07
CA ALA A 81 -6.34 11.29 6.71
C ALA A 81 -6.56 12.34 5.62
N HIS A 82 -6.11 13.57 5.87
CA HIS A 82 -6.25 14.68 4.93
C HIS A 82 -4.89 15.19 4.50
N ILE A 83 -4.74 15.39 3.20
CA ILE A 83 -3.67 16.18 2.59
C ILE A 83 -4.30 17.15 1.61
N GLN A 84 -3.78 18.38 1.55
CA GLN A 84 -4.35 19.44 0.71
C GLN A 84 -4.19 19.18 -0.79
N VAL A 85 -3.15 18.45 -1.18
CA VAL A 85 -2.83 18.16 -2.59
C VAL A 85 -2.54 16.66 -2.75
N ALA A 86 -2.73 16.13 -3.95
CA ALA A 86 -2.45 14.71 -4.23
C ALA A 86 -0.97 14.36 -4.03
N TRP A 87 -0.70 13.13 -3.57
CA TRP A 87 0.64 12.57 -3.57
C TRP A 87 1.15 12.41 -4.99
N THR A 88 2.37 12.91 -5.25
CA THR A 88 3.08 12.63 -6.50
C THR A 88 3.82 11.30 -6.36
N ILE A 89 3.49 10.34 -7.22
CA ILE A 89 4.18 9.06 -7.30
C ILE A 89 5.23 9.13 -8.40
N SER A 90 6.50 8.91 -8.06
CA SER A 90 7.60 8.88 -9.03
C SER A 90 7.36 7.77 -10.06
N SER A 91 7.41 8.11 -11.35
CA SER A 91 7.12 7.20 -12.46
C SER A 91 8.10 7.36 -13.64
N ASP A 92 9.31 7.87 -13.37
CA ASP A 92 10.34 8.06 -14.37
C ASP A 92 10.81 6.73 -14.96
N LEU A 93 11.01 6.70 -16.28
CA LEU A 93 11.51 5.54 -17.03
C LEU A 93 12.79 4.96 -16.45
N ARG A 94 13.70 5.82 -16.00
CA ARG A 94 15.03 5.46 -15.46
C ARG A 94 14.94 4.58 -14.19
N TRP A 95 13.79 4.56 -13.53
CA TRP A 95 13.54 3.81 -12.29
C TRP A 95 12.76 2.53 -12.53
N LYS A 96 12.51 2.18 -13.80
CA LYS A 96 11.72 1.01 -14.20
C LYS A 96 12.57 0.07 -15.04
N SER A 97 12.42 -1.21 -14.79
CA SER A 97 13.08 -2.28 -15.54
C SER A 97 12.04 -3.28 -16.05
N ASP A 98 12.38 -4.04 -17.09
CA ASP A 98 11.53 -5.09 -17.66
C ASP A 98 10.11 -4.60 -18.04
N ILE A 99 10.05 -3.44 -18.70
CA ILE A 99 8.79 -2.81 -19.08
C ILE A 99 8.10 -3.65 -20.17
N LYS A 100 6.88 -4.08 -19.89
CA LYS A 100 6.03 -4.87 -20.79
C LYS A 100 4.61 -4.33 -20.79
N ASN A 101 3.88 -4.59 -21.86
CA ASN A 101 2.44 -4.36 -21.85
C ASN A 101 1.78 -5.26 -20.83
N THR A 102 0.88 -4.70 -20.03
CA THR A 102 0.13 -5.49 -19.04
C THR A 102 -0.85 -6.43 -19.74
N ASN A 103 -0.99 -7.65 -19.20
CA ASN A 103 -2.05 -8.59 -19.57
C ASN A 103 -3.33 -8.42 -18.72
N LEU A 104 -3.27 -7.60 -17.68
CA LEU A 104 -4.43 -7.27 -16.86
C LEU A 104 -5.24 -6.17 -17.56
N GLY A 105 -6.41 -6.50 -18.07
CA GLY A 105 -7.30 -5.61 -18.80
C GLY A 105 -8.77 -5.91 -18.47
N LEU A 106 -9.63 -5.91 -19.49
CA LEU A 106 -11.07 -6.05 -19.35
C LEU A 106 -11.47 -7.37 -18.66
N ASP A 107 -10.86 -8.48 -19.04
CA ASP A 107 -11.14 -9.79 -18.44
C ASP A 107 -10.80 -9.84 -16.95
N PHE A 108 -9.74 -9.18 -16.53
CA PHE A 108 -9.38 -9.07 -15.12
C PHE A 108 -10.37 -8.19 -14.36
N ILE A 109 -10.70 -7.00 -14.89
CA ILE A 109 -11.64 -6.06 -14.26
C ILE A 109 -13.02 -6.71 -14.08
N ASN A 110 -13.48 -7.50 -15.04
CA ASN A 110 -14.76 -8.20 -14.98
C ASN A 110 -14.83 -9.31 -13.91
N LYS A 111 -13.68 -9.77 -13.40
CA LYS A 111 -13.61 -10.74 -12.28
C LYS A 111 -13.69 -10.07 -10.92
N LEU A 112 -13.51 -8.76 -10.84
CA LEU A 112 -13.53 -8.04 -9.58
C LEU A 112 -14.97 -7.78 -9.13
N ARG A 113 -15.19 -7.86 -7.82
CA ARG A 113 -16.48 -7.56 -7.19
C ARG A 113 -16.38 -6.26 -6.38
N PRO A 114 -16.87 -5.13 -6.90
CA PRO A 114 -17.00 -3.91 -6.11
C PRO A 114 -17.97 -4.12 -4.94
N VAL A 115 -17.60 -3.63 -3.77
CA VAL A 115 -18.40 -3.76 -2.54
C VAL A 115 -18.53 -2.41 -1.85
N SER A 116 -19.61 -2.25 -1.09
CA SER A 116 -19.74 -1.21 -0.07
C SER A 116 -19.61 -1.84 1.32
N TYR A 117 -18.96 -1.14 2.22
CA TYR A 117 -18.71 -1.60 3.58
C TYR A 117 -18.57 -0.43 4.54
N TYR A 118 -18.49 -0.70 5.83
CA TYR A 118 -17.99 0.24 6.84
C TYR A 118 -16.84 -0.41 7.62
N ARG A 119 -15.97 0.40 8.19
CA ARG A 119 -14.88 -0.11 9.03
C ARG A 119 -15.39 -0.37 10.44
N ASP A 120 -15.10 -1.54 10.99
CA ASP A 120 -15.55 -1.94 12.34
C ASP A 120 -15.14 -0.95 13.44
N LYS A 121 -14.01 -0.26 13.26
CA LYS A 121 -13.48 0.72 14.21
C LYS A 121 -13.94 2.16 13.97
N ASP A 122 -14.71 2.40 12.92
CA ASP A 122 -15.30 3.71 12.65
C ASP A 122 -16.70 3.79 13.26
N GLU A 123 -16.82 4.47 14.40
CA GLU A 123 -18.09 4.66 15.10
C GLU A 123 -19.12 5.41 14.23
N SER A 124 -18.68 6.23 13.30
CA SER A 124 -19.56 6.95 12.38
C SER A 124 -20.21 6.04 11.34
N LYS A 125 -19.72 4.80 11.17
CA LYS A 125 -20.19 3.79 10.20
C LYS A 125 -20.41 4.36 8.80
N LYS A 126 -19.47 5.21 8.36
CA LYS A 126 -19.52 5.76 6.99
C LYS A 126 -19.41 4.64 5.98
N THR A 127 -20.32 4.63 5.00
CA THR A 127 -20.22 3.73 3.87
C THR A 127 -18.99 4.07 3.04
N GLU A 128 -18.10 3.10 2.89
CA GLU A 128 -16.96 3.14 1.98
C GLU A 128 -17.20 2.18 0.81
N TYR A 129 -16.50 2.43 -0.29
CA TYR A 129 -16.57 1.60 -1.49
C TYR A 129 -15.18 1.09 -1.84
N GLY A 130 -15.10 -0.15 -2.29
CA GLY A 130 -13.80 -0.75 -2.61
C GLY A 130 -13.93 -2.22 -2.96
N PHE A 131 -12.90 -2.98 -2.62
CA PHE A 131 -12.80 -4.40 -2.91
C PHE A 131 -12.35 -5.17 -1.67
N ILE A 132 -12.60 -6.48 -1.67
CA ILE A 132 -12.04 -7.41 -0.69
C ILE A 132 -10.67 -7.88 -1.21
N ALA A 133 -9.60 -7.63 -0.46
CA ALA A 133 -8.23 -7.89 -0.88
C ALA A 133 -7.96 -9.35 -1.22
N GLN A 134 -8.60 -10.29 -0.51
CA GLN A 134 -8.49 -11.73 -0.76
C GLN A 134 -9.10 -12.10 -2.12
N GLU A 135 -10.21 -11.49 -2.51
CA GLU A 135 -10.85 -11.72 -3.81
C GLU A 135 -10.02 -11.15 -4.95
N ILE A 136 -9.36 -9.99 -4.73
CA ILE A 136 -8.40 -9.43 -5.70
C ILE A 136 -7.21 -10.38 -5.86
N GLU A 137 -6.66 -10.92 -4.76
CA GLU A 137 -5.52 -11.86 -4.82
C GLU A 137 -5.88 -13.10 -5.64
N GLU A 138 -7.07 -13.65 -5.44
CA GLU A 138 -7.57 -14.79 -6.22
C GLU A 138 -7.72 -14.44 -7.71
N ALA A 139 -8.31 -13.29 -8.02
CA ALA A 139 -8.45 -12.82 -9.42
C ALA A 139 -7.10 -12.58 -10.10
N LEU A 140 -6.10 -12.04 -9.39
CA LEU A 140 -4.74 -11.86 -9.87
C LEU A 140 -4.06 -13.20 -10.17
N ASN A 141 -4.16 -14.15 -9.23
CA ASN A 141 -3.61 -15.50 -9.40
C ASN A 141 -4.23 -16.21 -10.60
N ASN A 142 -5.56 -16.13 -10.75
CA ASN A 142 -6.29 -16.71 -11.89
C ASN A 142 -5.99 -16.00 -13.22
N SER A 143 -5.38 -14.83 -13.18
CA SER A 143 -4.91 -14.07 -14.35
C SER A 143 -3.39 -14.22 -14.59
N GLY A 144 -2.71 -15.07 -13.83
CA GLY A 144 -1.26 -15.31 -13.95
C GLY A 144 -0.38 -14.19 -13.40
N ALA A 145 -0.95 -13.25 -12.64
CA ALA A 145 -0.23 -12.11 -12.07
C ALA A 145 0.28 -12.42 -10.65
N PHE A 146 1.19 -13.37 -10.54
CA PHE A 146 1.83 -13.73 -9.28
C PHE A 146 2.86 -12.69 -8.86
N ASN A 147 3.15 -12.61 -7.55
CA ASN A 147 4.18 -11.71 -6.99
C ASN A 147 4.00 -10.25 -7.43
N ASN A 148 2.77 -9.75 -7.40
CA ASN A 148 2.43 -8.38 -7.79
C ASN A 148 2.54 -7.41 -6.60
N GLY A 149 2.61 -6.10 -6.90
CA GLY A 149 2.63 -5.04 -5.87
C GLY A 149 1.24 -4.55 -5.45
N ILE A 150 0.16 -5.02 -6.09
CA ILE A 150 -1.22 -4.55 -5.83
C ILE A 150 -1.67 -4.98 -4.44
N ILE A 151 -1.33 -6.21 -4.06
CA ILE A 151 -1.64 -6.78 -2.74
C ILE A 151 -0.39 -6.77 -1.86
N THR A 152 -0.54 -6.33 -0.63
CA THR A 152 0.47 -6.42 0.41
C THR A 152 -0.06 -7.18 1.61
N LYS A 153 0.81 -7.86 2.34
CA LYS A 153 0.48 -8.52 3.61
C LYS A 153 1.49 -8.10 4.68
N ASN A 154 1.01 -7.88 5.88
CA ASN A 154 1.90 -7.71 7.04
C ASN A 154 2.12 -9.06 7.76
N ASP A 155 3.01 -9.08 8.78
CA ASP A 155 3.35 -10.30 9.55
C ASP A 155 2.16 -10.93 10.26
N LYS A 156 1.10 -10.16 10.51
CA LYS A 156 -0.15 -10.65 11.12
C LYS A 156 -1.14 -11.17 10.07
N GLY A 157 -0.71 -11.27 8.80
CA GLY A 157 -1.54 -11.70 7.70
C GLY A 157 -2.61 -10.70 7.26
N MET A 158 -2.57 -9.45 7.74
CA MET A 158 -3.52 -8.42 7.31
C MET A 158 -3.15 -7.90 5.92
N TYR A 159 -4.15 -7.83 5.07
CA TYR A 159 -4.03 -7.41 3.69
C TYR A 159 -4.10 -5.88 3.54
N GLY A 160 -3.39 -5.37 2.55
CA GLY A 160 -3.51 -4.02 2.02
C GLY A 160 -3.64 -4.03 0.51
N VAL A 161 -4.32 -3.04 -0.04
CA VAL A 161 -4.53 -2.88 -1.49
C VAL A 161 -3.96 -1.54 -1.95
N ARG A 162 -3.17 -1.55 -2.99
CA ARG A 162 -2.68 -0.36 -3.68
C ARG A 162 -3.65 0.05 -4.77
N TYR A 163 -4.66 0.82 -4.41
CA TYR A 163 -5.74 1.21 -5.34
C TYR A 163 -5.25 1.97 -6.57
N ASN A 164 -4.18 2.75 -6.47
CA ASN A 164 -3.65 3.51 -7.60
C ASN A 164 -3.13 2.62 -8.74
N ASP A 165 -2.74 1.37 -8.46
CA ASP A 165 -2.25 0.44 -9.47
C ASP A 165 -3.35 0.01 -10.44
N PHE A 166 -4.63 0.12 -10.03
CA PHE A 166 -5.78 -0.16 -10.90
C PHE A 166 -5.97 0.87 -12.01
N ILE A 167 -5.40 2.07 -11.91
CA ILE A 167 -5.57 3.11 -12.93
C ILE A 167 -5.05 2.62 -14.29
N SER A 168 -3.85 2.06 -14.34
CA SER A 168 -3.27 1.54 -15.58
C SER A 168 -4.04 0.34 -16.13
N ILE A 169 -4.54 -0.52 -15.25
CA ILE A 169 -5.36 -1.69 -15.60
C ILE A 169 -6.72 -1.24 -16.17
N MET A 170 -7.35 -0.26 -15.55
CA MET A 170 -8.60 0.33 -16.06
C MET A 170 -8.41 1.00 -17.43
N VAL A 171 -7.30 1.71 -17.64
CA VAL A 171 -6.97 2.28 -18.96
C VAL A 171 -6.89 1.18 -20.02
N LYS A 172 -6.20 0.07 -19.71
CA LYS A 172 -6.13 -1.09 -20.60
C LYS A 172 -7.49 -1.71 -20.88
N ALA A 173 -8.32 -1.87 -19.85
CA ALA A 173 -9.67 -2.41 -19.99
C ALA A 173 -10.56 -1.52 -20.90
N ILE A 174 -10.49 -0.19 -20.74
CA ILE A 174 -11.21 0.77 -21.58
C ILE A 174 -10.73 0.67 -23.04
N GLN A 175 -9.42 0.55 -23.27
CA GLN A 175 -8.87 0.39 -24.62
C GLN A 175 -9.37 -0.89 -25.30
N GLU A 176 -9.40 -2.02 -24.56
CA GLU A 176 -9.94 -3.29 -25.07
C GLU A 176 -11.45 -3.21 -25.35
N GLN A 177 -12.21 -2.59 -24.46
CA GLN A 177 -13.64 -2.39 -24.65
C GLN A 177 -13.92 -1.49 -25.87
N HIS A 178 -13.13 -0.43 -26.06
CA HIS A 178 -13.25 0.42 -27.24
C HIS A 178 -13.01 -0.37 -28.52
N GLN A 179 -11.97 -1.20 -28.56
CA GLN A 179 -11.70 -2.04 -29.73
C GLN A 179 -12.84 -3.03 -30.02
N GLN A 180 -13.45 -3.61 -28.99
CA GLN A 180 -14.62 -4.49 -29.18
C GLN A 180 -15.81 -3.71 -29.78
N ILE A 181 -16.07 -2.49 -29.31
CA ILE A 181 -17.13 -1.63 -29.83
C ILE A 181 -16.89 -1.29 -31.32
N GLU A 182 -15.67 -0.96 -31.70
CA GLU A 182 -15.34 -0.65 -33.11
C GLU A 182 -15.50 -1.91 -34.01
N ASN A 183 -15.09 -3.07 -33.53
CA ASN A 183 -15.31 -4.32 -34.24
C ASN A 183 -16.81 -4.58 -34.48
N LEU A 184 -17.63 -4.45 -33.44
CA LEU A 184 -19.09 -4.63 -33.55
C LEU A 184 -19.73 -3.62 -34.48
N LYS A 185 -19.31 -2.35 -34.50
CA LYS A 185 -19.79 -1.34 -35.47
C LYS A 185 -19.49 -1.77 -36.90
N ASN A 186 -18.27 -2.23 -37.17
CA ASN A 186 -17.88 -2.69 -38.52
C ASN A 186 -18.68 -3.91 -38.97
N GLU A 187 -18.95 -4.85 -38.04
CA GLU A 187 -19.81 -6.00 -38.35
C GLU A 187 -21.24 -5.59 -38.68
N ILE A 188 -21.82 -4.66 -37.89
CA ILE A 188 -23.17 -4.11 -38.15
C ILE A 188 -23.23 -3.42 -39.52
N GLU A 189 -22.20 -2.62 -39.86
CA GLU A 189 -22.16 -1.97 -41.18
C GLU A 189 -22.08 -2.97 -42.32
N THR A 190 -21.33 -4.04 -42.13
CA THR A 190 -21.21 -5.12 -43.11
C THR A 190 -22.53 -5.87 -43.31
N LEU A 191 -23.27 -6.10 -42.23
CA LEU A 191 -24.58 -6.75 -42.29
C LEU A 191 -25.64 -5.90 -42.94
N LYS A 192 -25.59 -4.55 -42.79
CA LYS A 192 -26.50 -3.62 -43.42
C LYS A 192 -26.32 -3.47 -44.94
N LYS A 193 -25.17 -3.88 -45.46
CA LYS A 193 -24.85 -3.84 -46.89
C LYS A 193 -25.22 -5.12 -47.63
N LYS A 194 -25.66 -6.14 -46.94
CA LYS A 194 -26.20 -7.40 -47.46
C LYS A 194 -27.72 -7.34 -47.58
#